data_5a836e71db74dd9d2defb02689f24e80
#
_entry.id   5a836e71db74dd9d2defb02689f24e80
#
_cell.length_a   1.000
_cell.length_b   1.000
_cell.length_c   1.000
_cell.angle_alpha   90.00
_cell.angle_beta   90.00
_cell.angle_gamma   90.00
#
_symmetry.space_group_name_H-M   'P 1'
#
loop_
_entity.id
_entity.type
_entity.pdbx_description
1 polymer ?
#
loop_
_entity_poly.entity_id
_entity_poly.type
_entity_poly.pdbx_seq_one_letter_code
_entity_poly.pdbx_strand_id
1 'polypeptide(L)'
;SLIGGMWDAITDPIMGIISDHTRAKSGRHRRYLLIAVIPFMIAYIMKWTSFGISDTGNTRNIMLWYIAGTLLYSTAFTIASVPHTSMLPMVAPNYFQRTQFLFIEYLMNSVGQVTSFILTALILSEFDVGTALGSLPNPSHADTNKYMLIGFILAVFFAWPLVYCYFHTSEPSSKDMPKMPINIKFIVSQYVKVFKNRAFRQYFLISLCFMMCRGFYSITDQYFMVSVADKYSLFISMTIVSGISEFMGTPINYMLIKKFGKQSCGKILGPLMVVGLFITSFITPNTPSIISTIIIVISSICYNFGFSGPDFFIVNIQPDVTDVDEMITGERRE
;
A
#
# COMPACT_ATOMS: atom_id res chain seq x y z
N SER A 1 11.68 -3.31 1.64
CA SER A 1 12.95 -4.05 1.80
C SER A 1 12.68 -5.54 2.01
N LEU A 2 13.60 -6.42 1.62
CA LEU A 2 13.48 -7.87 1.79
C LEU A 2 13.21 -8.25 3.26
N ILE A 3 13.92 -7.61 4.18
CA ILE A 3 13.78 -7.84 5.64
C ILE A 3 12.35 -7.52 6.11
N GLY A 4 11.78 -6.39 5.68
CA GLY A 4 10.39 -6.03 6.02
C GLY A 4 9.39 -7.06 5.50
N GLY A 5 9.47 -7.44 4.21
CA GLY A 5 8.55 -8.42 3.65
C GLY A 5 8.64 -9.82 4.28
N MET A 6 9.85 -10.26 4.66
CA MET A 6 10.00 -11.52 5.42
C MET A 6 9.40 -11.42 6.83
N TRP A 7 9.50 -10.25 7.45
CA TRP A 7 8.92 -9.98 8.76
C TRP A 7 7.39 -9.97 8.69
N ASP A 8 6.82 -9.30 7.68
CA ASP A 8 5.37 -9.23 7.45
C ASP A 8 4.77 -10.63 7.24
N ALA A 9 5.46 -11.50 6.47
CA ALA A 9 5.02 -12.88 6.26
C ALA A 9 4.85 -13.69 7.56
N ILE A 10 5.52 -13.29 8.65
CA ILE A 10 5.41 -13.90 9.98
C ILE A 10 4.38 -13.16 10.84
N THR A 11 4.43 -11.84 10.83
CA THR A 11 3.63 -11.01 11.75
C THR A 11 2.17 -10.90 11.33
N ASP A 12 1.85 -10.90 10.02
CA ASP A 12 0.47 -10.81 9.55
C ASP A 12 -0.39 -11.98 10.01
N PRO A 13 0.02 -13.27 9.85
CA PRO A 13 -0.74 -14.39 10.39
C PRO A 13 -0.89 -14.35 11.92
N ILE A 14 0.17 -13.94 12.64
CA ILE A 14 0.15 -13.83 14.10
C ILE A 14 -0.87 -12.78 14.52
N MET A 15 -0.88 -11.61 13.86
CA MET A 15 -1.81 -10.53 14.17
C MET A 15 -3.26 -10.92 13.85
N GLY A 16 -3.50 -11.65 12.76
CA GLY A 16 -4.82 -12.21 12.45
C GLY A 16 -5.32 -13.09 13.60
N ILE A 17 -4.50 -14.02 14.07
CA ILE A 17 -4.85 -14.89 15.21
C ILE A 17 -5.11 -14.07 16.48
N ILE A 18 -4.26 -13.10 16.80
CA ILE A 18 -4.41 -12.24 17.98
C ILE A 18 -5.73 -11.47 17.91
N SER A 19 -6.04 -10.85 16.77
CA SER A 19 -7.26 -10.06 16.59
C SER A 19 -8.51 -10.92 16.69
N ASP A 20 -8.52 -12.11 16.09
CA ASP A 20 -9.65 -13.03 16.10
C ASP A 20 -9.94 -13.61 17.50
N HIS A 21 -8.90 -13.80 18.30
CA HIS A 21 -9.04 -14.30 19.69
C HIS A 21 -9.40 -13.19 20.69
N THR A 22 -9.36 -11.94 20.27
CA THR A 22 -9.63 -10.81 21.15
C THR A 22 -11.11 -10.74 21.51
N ARG A 23 -11.39 -10.60 22.81
CA ARG A 23 -12.73 -10.45 23.36
C ARG A 23 -12.87 -9.08 24.03
N ALA A 24 -13.63 -8.19 23.39
CA ALA A 24 -13.84 -6.84 23.88
C ALA A 24 -15.26 -6.34 23.61
N LYS A 25 -15.75 -5.42 24.46
CA LYS A 25 -17.04 -4.75 24.27
C LYS A 25 -17.06 -3.89 23.01
N SER A 26 -15.92 -3.30 22.65
CA SER A 26 -15.76 -2.41 21.48
C SER A 26 -15.51 -3.16 20.16
N GLY A 27 -15.68 -4.47 20.14
CA GLY A 27 -15.30 -5.32 19.02
C GLY A 27 -13.89 -5.91 19.15
N ARG A 28 -13.57 -6.88 18.28
CA ARG A 28 -12.29 -7.62 18.32
C ARG A 28 -11.17 -6.92 17.53
N HIS A 29 -11.50 -6.21 16.45
CA HIS A 29 -10.53 -5.62 15.51
C HIS A 29 -10.28 -4.14 15.77
N ARG A 30 -11.34 -3.34 15.96
CA ARG A 30 -11.31 -1.87 16.06
C ARG A 30 -10.28 -1.33 17.06
N ARG A 31 -10.10 -1.96 18.22
CA ARG A 31 -9.16 -1.52 19.26
C ARG A 31 -7.70 -1.47 18.79
N TYR A 32 -7.33 -2.33 17.84
CA TYR A 32 -5.96 -2.41 17.33
C TYR A 32 -5.59 -1.20 16.48
N LEU A 33 -6.56 -0.54 15.86
CA LEU A 33 -6.33 0.72 15.16
C LEU A 33 -5.74 1.78 16.10
N LEU A 34 -6.29 1.88 17.32
CA LEU A 34 -5.79 2.84 18.31
C LEU A 34 -4.45 2.40 18.93
N ILE A 35 -4.27 1.11 19.17
CA ILE A 35 -3.02 0.55 19.71
C ILE A 35 -1.85 0.78 18.73
N ALA A 36 -2.11 0.72 17.43
CA ALA A 36 -1.09 0.91 16.39
C ALA A 36 -0.59 2.36 16.28
N VAL A 37 -1.37 3.36 16.72
CA VAL A 37 -1.05 4.79 16.52
C VAL A 37 0.33 5.14 17.03
N ILE A 38 0.63 4.85 18.29
CA ILE A 38 1.90 5.25 18.93
C ILE A 38 3.10 4.52 18.31
N PRO A 39 3.12 3.18 18.20
CA PRO A 39 4.22 2.48 17.55
C PRO A 39 4.42 2.91 16.10
N PHE A 40 3.33 3.18 15.36
CA PHE A 40 3.38 3.65 13.99
C PHE A 40 4.07 5.02 13.88
N MET A 41 3.68 5.99 14.72
CA MET A 41 4.30 7.33 14.74
C MET A 41 5.79 7.25 15.06
N ILE A 42 6.17 6.48 16.09
CA ILE A 42 7.58 6.31 16.48
C ILE A 42 8.37 5.70 15.32
N ALA A 43 7.89 4.61 14.75
CA ALA A 43 8.55 3.92 13.65
C ALA A 43 8.68 4.82 12.41
N TYR A 44 7.66 5.62 12.11
CA TYR A 44 7.67 6.52 10.98
C TYR A 44 8.72 7.62 11.15
N ILE A 45 8.82 8.24 12.34
CA ILE A 45 9.86 9.22 12.67
C ILE A 45 11.26 8.59 12.57
N MET A 46 11.45 7.38 13.09
CA MET A 46 12.73 6.66 13.00
C MET A 46 13.22 6.44 11.56
N LYS A 47 12.31 6.33 10.59
CA LYS A 47 12.68 6.19 9.16
C LYS A 47 13.20 7.49 8.55
N TRP A 48 12.80 8.65 9.09
CA TRP A 48 13.17 9.97 8.58
C TRP A 48 14.34 10.60 9.33
N THR A 49 14.67 10.15 10.54
CA THR A 49 15.76 10.72 11.33
C THR A 49 16.55 9.65 12.07
N SER A 50 17.85 9.87 12.16
CA SER A 50 18.76 9.03 12.93
C SER A 50 19.05 9.57 14.33
N PHE A 51 18.48 10.72 14.72
CA PHE A 51 18.74 11.41 15.99
C PHE A 51 20.24 11.55 16.31
N GLY A 52 21.06 11.90 15.32
CA GLY A 52 22.50 12.09 15.47
C GLY A 52 23.35 10.80 15.44
N ILE A 53 22.73 9.61 15.30
CA ILE A 53 23.49 8.36 15.15
C ILE A 53 24.33 8.37 13.87
N SER A 54 23.84 9.05 12.80
CA SER A 54 24.60 9.25 11.56
C SER A 54 25.90 10.01 11.78
N ASP A 55 25.94 10.92 12.74
CA ASP A 55 27.09 11.79 12.99
C ASP A 55 28.25 11.03 13.66
N THR A 56 27.98 9.87 14.23
CA THR A 56 29.00 9.00 14.85
C THR A 56 29.90 8.33 13.81
N GLY A 57 29.56 8.37 12.53
CA GLY A 57 30.31 7.70 11.44
C GLY A 57 30.31 6.17 11.51
N ASN A 58 29.63 5.58 12.48
CA ASN A 58 29.59 4.14 12.67
C ASN A 58 28.48 3.50 11.81
N THR A 59 28.85 3.01 10.65
CA THR A 59 27.95 2.36 9.68
C THR A 59 27.10 1.24 10.30
N ARG A 60 27.65 0.49 11.26
CA ARG A 60 26.91 -0.59 11.94
C ARG A 60 25.73 -0.04 12.75
N ASN A 61 25.94 1.03 13.51
CA ASN A 61 24.87 1.63 14.32
C ASN A 61 23.79 2.24 13.45
N ILE A 62 24.16 2.89 12.36
CA ILE A 62 23.24 3.44 11.37
C ILE A 62 22.38 2.31 10.76
N MET A 63 23.02 1.23 10.34
CA MET A 63 22.31 0.08 9.76
C MET A 63 21.35 -0.56 10.76
N LEU A 64 21.77 -0.77 12.01
CA LEU A 64 20.92 -1.33 13.07
C LEU A 64 19.73 -0.42 13.37
N TRP A 65 19.92 0.90 13.37
CA TRP A 65 18.84 1.87 13.57
C TRP A 65 17.76 1.77 12.50
N TYR A 66 18.15 1.79 11.22
CA TYR A 66 17.18 1.70 10.13
C TYR A 66 16.53 0.31 10.00
N ILE A 67 17.24 -0.76 10.36
CA ILE A 67 16.63 -2.11 10.45
C ILE A 67 15.58 -2.12 11.56
N ALA A 68 15.91 -1.63 12.76
CA ALA A 68 14.97 -1.58 13.87
C ALA A 68 13.74 -0.72 13.54
N GLY A 69 13.93 0.46 12.93
CA GLY A 69 12.85 1.32 12.46
C GLY A 69 11.97 0.65 11.41
N THR A 70 12.57 -0.11 10.49
CA THR A 70 11.82 -0.85 9.46
C THR A 70 10.99 -1.97 10.08
N LEU A 71 11.55 -2.77 10.99
CA LEU A 71 10.84 -3.85 11.67
C LEU A 71 9.70 -3.31 12.54
N LEU A 72 9.95 -2.21 13.27
CA LEU A 72 8.91 -1.57 14.08
C LEU A 72 7.79 -1.01 13.20
N TYR A 73 8.13 -0.39 12.06
CA TYR A 73 7.15 0.10 11.09
C TYR A 73 6.29 -1.02 10.53
N SER A 74 6.91 -2.11 10.04
CA SER A 74 6.19 -3.28 9.56
C SER A 74 5.25 -3.83 10.63
N THR A 75 5.75 -4.00 11.86
CA THR A 75 4.91 -4.50 12.97
C THR A 75 3.74 -3.56 13.27
N ALA A 76 3.97 -2.26 13.37
CA ALA A 76 2.92 -1.27 13.63
C ALA A 76 1.89 -1.22 12.49
N PHE A 77 2.35 -1.32 11.24
CA PHE A 77 1.50 -1.39 10.07
C PHE A 77 0.63 -2.64 10.08
N THR A 78 1.20 -3.82 10.37
CA THR A 78 0.46 -5.09 10.52
C THR A 78 -0.60 -5.01 11.60
N ILE A 79 -0.29 -4.39 12.77
CA ILE A 79 -1.27 -4.20 13.87
C ILE A 79 -2.46 -3.36 13.42
N ALA A 80 -2.28 -2.43 12.49
CA ALA A 80 -3.36 -1.60 11.95
C ALA A 80 -4.07 -2.27 10.77
N SER A 81 -3.31 -2.74 9.76
CA SER A 81 -3.84 -3.17 8.45
C SER A 81 -4.63 -4.46 8.52
N VAL A 82 -4.14 -5.48 9.24
CA VAL A 82 -4.81 -6.79 9.32
C VAL A 82 -6.20 -6.67 9.97
N PRO A 83 -6.35 -6.04 11.16
CA PRO A 83 -7.68 -5.84 11.74
C PRO A 83 -8.55 -4.90 10.90
N HIS A 84 -7.99 -3.86 10.27
CA HIS A 84 -8.74 -2.95 9.41
C HIS A 84 -9.39 -3.69 8.22
N THR A 85 -8.62 -4.51 7.53
CA THR A 85 -9.13 -5.30 6.40
C THR A 85 -10.21 -6.29 6.83
N SER A 86 -10.04 -6.92 8.00
CA SER A 86 -11.03 -7.87 8.56
C SER A 86 -12.32 -7.19 9.03
N MET A 87 -12.32 -5.86 9.25
CA MET A 87 -13.54 -5.11 9.58
C MET A 87 -14.45 -4.86 8.36
N LEU A 88 -13.91 -4.84 7.15
CA LEU A 88 -14.66 -4.48 5.94
C LEU A 88 -15.93 -5.33 5.73
N PRO A 89 -15.92 -6.68 5.83
CA PRO A 89 -17.12 -7.48 5.68
C PRO A 89 -18.19 -7.22 6.76
N MET A 90 -17.76 -6.79 7.96
CA MET A 90 -18.66 -6.48 9.08
C MET A 90 -19.35 -5.13 8.92
N VAL A 91 -18.62 -4.13 8.42
CA VAL A 91 -19.13 -2.78 8.20
C VAL A 91 -19.95 -2.69 6.91
N ALA A 92 -19.60 -3.47 5.89
CA ALA A 92 -20.23 -3.49 4.58
C ALA A 92 -20.68 -4.91 4.21
N PRO A 93 -21.84 -5.39 4.72
CA PRO A 93 -22.33 -6.75 4.45
C PRO A 93 -22.73 -6.95 2.98
N ASN A 94 -23.15 -5.89 2.27
CA ASN A 94 -23.61 -5.96 0.90
C ASN A 94 -22.47 -5.78 -0.12
N TYR A 95 -22.52 -6.56 -1.21
CA TYR A 95 -21.57 -6.53 -2.32
C TYR A 95 -21.27 -5.11 -2.85
N PHE A 96 -22.33 -4.32 -3.13
CA PHE A 96 -22.14 -2.94 -3.62
C PHE A 96 -21.58 -1.99 -2.58
N GLN A 97 -21.95 -2.16 -1.31
CA GLN A 97 -21.38 -1.37 -0.22
C GLN A 97 -19.88 -1.61 -0.08
N ARG A 98 -19.42 -2.87 -0.14
CA ARG A 98 -17.99 -3.20 -0.14
C ARG A 98 -17.25 -2.49 -1.27
N THR A 99 -17.79 -2.53 -2.48
CA THR A 99 -17.18 -1.84 -3.63
C THR A 99 -17.15 -0.33 -3.44
N GLN A 100 -18.15 0.28 -2.80
CA GLN A 100 -18.17 1.71 -2.48
C GLN A 100 -17.12 2.09 -1.44
N PHE A 101 -16.96 1.29 -0.37
CA PHE A 101 -15.92 1.52 0.63
C PHE A 101 -14.53 1.42 0.01
N LEU A 102 -14.26 0.38 -0.77
CA LEU A 102 -13.00 0.21 -1.48
C LEU A 102 -12.73 1.34 -2.49
N PHE A 103 -13.78 1.82 -3.17
CA PHE A 103 -13.66 2.98 -4.06
C PHE A 103 -13.18 4.23 -3.31
N ILE A 104 -13.76 4.53 -2.15
CA ILE A 104 -13.35 5.67 -1.32
C ILE A 104 -11.94 5.46 -0.78
N GLU A 105 -11.61 4.23 -0.34
CA GLU A 105 -10.28 3.88 0.14
C GLU A 105 -9.20 4.13 -0.91
N TYR A 106 -9.42 3.70 -2.15
CA TYR A 106 -8.49 3.93 -3.26
C TYR A 106 -8.34 5.42 -3.61
N LEU A 107 -9.45 6.18 -3.60
CA LEU A 107 -9.38 7.63 -3.78
C LEU A 107 -8.53 8.29 -2.69
N MET A 108 -8.77 7.93 -1.42
CA MET A 108 -8.01 8.49 -0.30
C MET A 108 -6.54 8.05 -0.31
N ASN A 109 -6.24 6.83 -0.77
CA ASN A 109 -4.88 6.35 -0.95
C ASN A 109 -4.11 7.21 -1.98
N SER A 110 -4.71 7.45 -3.15
CA SER A 110 -4.11 8.31 -4.19
C SER A 110 -3.92 9.75 -3.71
N VAL A 111 -4.90 10.31 -2.98
CA VAL A 111 -4.77 11.64 -2.36
C VAL A 111 -3.63 11.66 -1.34
N GLY A 112 -3.55 10.65 -0.47
CA GLY A 112 -2.50 10.53 0.53
C GLY A 112 -1.10 10.44 -0.10
N GLN A 113 -0.96 9.66 -1.17
CA GLN A 113 0.29 9.50 -1.92
C GLN A 113 0.75 10.84 -2.52
N VAL A 114 -0.11 11.51 -3.28
CA VAL A 114 0.21 12.79 -3.91
C VAL A 114 0.51 13.87 -2.86
N THR A 115 -0.31 13.96 -1.80
CA THR A 115 -0.11 14.93 -0.71
C THR A 115 1.23 14.71 0.00
N SER A 116 1.59 13.46 0.28
CA SER A 116 2.86 13.11 0.92
C SER A 116 4.06 13.56 0.09
N PHE A 117 4.04 13.31 -1.22
CA PHE A 117 5.11 13.74 -2.11
C PHE A 117 5.21 15.26 -2.25
N ILE A 118 4.08 15.95 -2.44
CA ILE A 118 4.05 17.41 -2.54
C ILE A 118 4.54 18.05 -1.24
N LEU A 119 4.07 17.57 -0.09
CA LEU A 119 4.46 18.10 1.21
C LEU A 119 5.97 17.92 1.46
N THR A 120 6.49 16.74 1.17
CA THR A 120 7.92 16.45 1.29
C THR A 120 8.75 17.36 0.38
N ALA A 121 8.35 17.48 -0.89
CA ALA A 121 9.05 18.31 -1.87
C ALA A 121 9.03 19.81 -1.47
N LEU A 122 7.88 20.32 -1.00
CA LEU A 122 7.76 21.71 -0.56
C LEU A 122 8.62 22.02 0.66
N ILE A 123 8.67 21.16 1.66
CA ILE A 123 9.48 21.37 2.86
C ILE A 123 10.97 21.34 2.51
N LEU A 124 11.40 20.41 1.64
CA LEU A 124 12.81 20.31 1.23
C LEU A 124 13.26 21.49 0.36
N SER A 125 12.38 22.05 -0.46
CA SER A 125 12.65 23.21 -1.32
C SER A 125 12.37 24.56 -0.66
N GLU A 126 12.16 24.60 0.66
CA GLU A 126 11.82 25.84 1.39
C GLU A 126 10.57 26.53 0.86
N PHE A 127 9.58 25.74 0.42
CA PHE A 127 8.33 26.20 -0.17
C PHE A 127 8.46 26.87 -1.55
N ASP A 128 9.62 26.73 -2.22
CA ASP A 128 9.75 27.08 -3.63
C ASP A 128 9.14 25.96 -4.51
N VAL A 129 7.96 26.22 -5.05
CA VAL A 129 7.21 25.28 -5.88
C VAL A 129 7.96 24.94 -7.18
N GLY A 130 8.67 25.90 -7.74
CA GLY A 130 9.45 25.69 -8.98
C GLY A 130 10.56 24.67 -8.78
N THR A 131 11.32 24.80 -7.70
CA THR A 131 12.38 23.86 -7.32
C THR A 131 11.81 22.53 -6.86
N ALA A 132 10.70 22.53 -6.12
CA ALA A 132 10.07 21.31 -5.61
C ALA A 132 9.61 20.35 -6.71
N LEU A 133 9.13 20.88 -7.83
CA LEU A 133 8.65 20.07 -8.96
C LEU A 133 9.74 19.75 -9.98
N GLY A 134 10.83 20.50 -9.99
CA GLY A 134 11.87 20.42 -11.03
C GLY A 134 13.12 19.62 -10.66
N SER A 135 13.42 19.45 -9.38
CA SER A 135 14.64 18.76 -8.94
C SER A 135 14.53 18.17 -7.53
N LEU A 136 15.17 17.01 -7.32
CA LEU A 136 15.39 16.54 -5.96
C LEU A 136 16.44 17.44 -5.28
N PRO A 137 16.27 17.77 -3.98
CA PRO A 137 17.26 18.52 -3.23
C PRO A 137 18.60 17.82 -3.27
N ASN A 138 19.67 18.57 -3.42
CA ASN A 138 21.03 18.02 -3.41
C ASN A 138 21.32 17.41 -2.03
N PRO A 139 21.60 16.09 -1.91
CA PRO A 139 21.82 15.43 -0.64
C PRO A 139 23.06 15.90 0.13
N SER A 140 23.95 16.66 -0.52
CA SER A 140 25.19 17.17 0.10
C SER A 140 24.99 18.21 1.21
N HIS A 141 23.79 18.81 1.30
CA HIS A 141 23.41 19.79 2.33
C HIS A 141 22.09 19.41 3.00
N ALA A 142 21.89 18.12 3.26
CA ALA A 142 20.68 17.65 3.92
C ALA A 142 20.55 18.27 5.32
N ASP A 143 19.63 19.21 5.47
CA ASP A 143 19.29 19.77 6.77
C ASP A 143 18.53 18.72 7.60
N THR A 144 19.22 18.11 8.55
CA THR A 144 18.67 17.07 9.42
C THR A 144 17.37 17.52 10.10
N ASN A 145 17.25 18.80 10.42
CA ASN A 145 16.06 19.36 11.05
C ASN A 145 14.85 19.34 10.10
N LYS A 146 15.05 19.59 8.81
CA LYS A 146 13.96 19.52 7.81
C LYS A 146 13.45 18.10 7.66
N TYR A 147 14.34 17.10 7.57
CA TYR A 147 13.95 15.69 7.52
C TYR A 147 13.22 15.24 8.79
N MET A 148 13.66 15.68 9.96
CA MET A 148 12.96 15.41 11.21
C MET A 148 11.56 16.04 11.24
N LEU A 149 11.43 17.28 10.77
CA LEU A 149 10.15 17.98 10.67
C LEU A 149 9.20 17.24 9.72
N ILE A 150 9.67 16.82 8.54
CA ILE A 150 8.90 16.02 7.59
C ILE A 150 8.42 14.73 8.26
N GLY A 151 9.33 14.00 8.89
CA GLY A 151 9.02 12.76 9.57
C GLY A 151 7.92 12.92 10.62
N PHE A 152 7.97 13.99 11.40
CA PHE A 152 6.97 14.29 12.42
C PHE A 152 5.61 14.67 11.81
N ILE A 153 5.59 15.58 10.83
CA ILE A 153 4.34 16.02 10.17
C ILE A 153 3.65 14.83 9.49
N LEU A 154 4.41 14.03 8.73
CA LEU A 154 3.86 12.86 8.04
C LEU A 154 3.43 11.76 9.03
N ALA A 155 4.14 11.57 10.15
CA ALA A 155 3.72 10.64 11.18
C ALA A 155 2.35 10.99 11.75
N VAL A 156 2.10 12.27 12.06
CA VAL A 156 0.79 12.75 12.52
C VAL A 156 -0.26 12.62 11.42
N PHE A 157 0.07 13.01 10.19
CA PHE A 157 -0.83 12.95 9.05
C PHE A 157 -1.33 11.53 8.76
N PHE A 158 -0.45 10.53 8.80
CA PHE A 158 -0.82 9.14 8.57
C PHE A 158 -1.41 8.43 9.79
N ALA A 159 -1.13 8.90 11.01
CA ALA A 159 -1.74 8.35 12.22
C ALA A 159 -3.18 8.83 12.43
N TRP A 160 -3.51 10.05 11.96
CA TRP A 160 -4.84 10.63 12.12
C TRP A 160 -5.98 9.76 11.57
N PRO A 161 -5.90 9.16 10.36
CA PRO A 161 -6.95 8.29 9.83
C PRO A 161 -7.23 7.07 10.71
N LEU A 162 -6.23 6.51 11.40
CA LEU A 162 -6.42 5.39 12.31
C LEU A 162 -7.28 5.80 13.53
N VAL A 163 -6.99 6.97 14.07
CA VAL A 163 -7.78 7.54 15.18
C VAL A 163 -9.20 7.86 14.71
N TYR A 164 -9.34 8.50 13.55
CA TYR A 164 -10.64 8.82 12.97
C TYR A 164 -11.48 7.55 12.72
N CYS A 165 -10.88 6.54 12.11
CA CYS A 165 -11.54 5.26 11.86
C CYS A 165 -12.01 4.61 13.16
N TYR A 166 -11.19 4.63 14.22
CA TYR A 166 -11.58 4.10 15.53
C TYR A 166 -12.84 4.78 16.08
N PHE A 167 -12.97 6.10 16.00
CA PHE A 167 -14.11 6.81 16.57
C PHE A 167 -15.38 6.73 15.71
N HIS A 168 -15.26 6.55 14.39
CA HIS A 168 -16.39 6.62 13.46
C HIS A 168 -16.86 5.25 12.94
N THR A 169 -16.19 4.16 13.29
CA THR A 169 -16.64 2.80 12.98
C THR A 169 -17.25 2.14 14.21
N SER A 170 -18.21 1.26 14.00
CA SER A 170 -18.80 0.42 15.05
C SER A 170 -18.62 -1.05 14.69
N GLU A 171 -18.22 -1.86 15.68
CA GLU A 171 -18.08 -3.30 15.55
C GLU A 171 -18.94 -3.98 16.62
N PRO A 172 -19.63 -5.09 16.31
CA PRO A 172 -20.39 -5.85 17.30
C PRO A 172 -19.51 -6.33 18.45
N SER A 173 -20.09 -6.41 19.65
CA SER A 173 -19.36 -6.95 20.82
C SER A 173 -18.92 -8.40 20.57
N SER A 174 -17.66 -8.69 20.78
CA SER A 174 -17.10 -10.04 20.66
C SER A 174 -16.97 -10.80 21.97
N LYS A 175 -17.55 -10.28 23.07
CA LYS A 175 -17.40 -10.88 24.41
C LYS A 175 -17.90 -12.33 24.49
N ASP A 176 -19.03 -12.60 23.86
CA ASP A 176 -19.76 -13.86 23.99
C ASP A 176 -19.42 -14.85 22.85
N MET A 177 -18.48 -14.51 21.98
CA MET A 177 -18.04 -15.40 20.91
C MET A 177 -17.26 -16.60 21.47
N PRO A 178 -17.45 -17.81 20.91
CA PRO A 178 -16.71 -19.00 21.34
C PRO A 178 -15.20 -18.82 21.17
N LYS A 179 -14.42 -19.35 22.10
CA LYS A 179 -12.95 -19.34 22.01
C LYS A 179 -12.52 -20.39 21.00
N MET A 180 -11.78 -19.98 19.99
CA MET A 180 -11.13 -20.93 19.07
C MET A 180 -9.86 -21.50 19.71
N PRO A 181 -9.54 -22.78 19.48
CA PRO A 181 -8.31 -23.37 20.02
C PRO A 181 -7.08 -22.78 19.33
N ILE A 182 -6.14 -22.23 20.12
CA ILE A 182 -4.83 -21.77 19.62
C ILE A 182 -3.91 -22.99 19.55
N ASN A 183 -3.96 -23.73 18.45
CA ASN A 183 -3.05 -24.84 18.20
C ASN A 183 -2.41 -24.65 16.83
N ILE A 184 -1.08 -24.66 16.76
CA ILE A 184 -0.31 -24.52 15.51
C ILE A 184 -0.78 -25.53 14.46
N LYS A 185 -1.05 -26.78 14.88
CA LYS A 185 -1.60 -27.81 13.97
C LYS A 185 -2.97 -27.42 13.39
N PHE A 186 -3.82 -26.81 14.21
CA PHE A 186 -5.13 -26.32 13.77
C PHE A 186 -4.95 -25.19 12.73
N ILE A 187 -4.09 -24.22 13.03
CA ILE A 187 -3.80 -23.07 12.14
C ILE A 187 -3.26 -23.57 10.80
N VAL A 188 -2.23 -24.40 10.80
CA VAL A 188 -1.67 -24.97 9.56
C VAL A 188 -2.73 -25.78 8.80
N SER A 189 -3.59 -26.53 9.49
CA SER A 189 -4.67 -27.26 8.83
C SER A 189 -5.69 -26.33 8.14
N GLN A 190 -5.98 -25.17 8.73
CA GLN A 190 -6.86 -24.17 8.11
C GLN A 190 -6.25 -23.59 6.83
N TYR A 191 -4.95 -23.21 6.85
CA TYR A 191 -4.26 -22.79 5.64
C TYR A 191 -4.29 -23.85 4.53
N VAL A 192 -3.99 -25.12 4.88
CA VAL A 192 -4.04 -26.22 3.90
C VAL A 192 -5.45 -26.38 3.31
N LYS A 193 -6.49 -26.26 4.13
CA LYS A 193 -7.88 -26.33 3.65
C LYS A 193 -8.22 -25.18 2.69
N VAL A 194 -7.82 -23.94 3.01
CA VAL A 194 -8.03 -22.78 2.13
C VAL A 194 -7.32 -22.97 0.79
N PHE A 195 -6.07 -23.47 0.79
CA PHE A 195 -5.35 -23.79 -0.45
C PHE A 195 -5.97 -24.93 -1.27
N LYS A 196 -6.81 -25.78 -0.70
CA LYS A 196 -7.58 -26.78 -1.48
C LYS A 196 -8.74 -26.15 -2.24
N ASN A 197 -9.23 -24.99 -1.82
CA ASN A 197 -10.28 -24.26 -2.52
C ASN A 197 -9.76 -23.75 -3.89
N ARG A 198 -10.46 -24.11 -4.97
CA ARG A 198 -10.10 -23.70 -6.34
C ARG A 198 -10.15 -22.18 -6.53
N ALA A 199 -11.18 -21.53 -5.97
CA ALA A 199 -11.36 -20.08 -6.09
C ALA A 199 -10.19 -19.35 -5.43
N PHE A 200 -9.78 -19.78 -4.22
CA PHE A 200 -8.64 -19.20 -3.54
C PHE A 200 -7.33 -19.39 -4.30
N ARG A 201 -7.06 -20.59 -4.86
CA ARG A 201 -5.84 -20.82 -5.65
C ARG A 201 -5.76 -19.92 -6.88
N GLN A 202 -6.88 -19.73 -7.58
CA GLN A 202 -6.93 -18.84 -8.74
C GLN A 202 -6.69 -17.38 -8.33
N TYR A 203 -7.35 -16.92 -7.27
CA TYR A 203 -7.13 -15.60 -6.69
C TYR A 203 -5.68 -15.40 -6.27
N PHE A 204 -5.12 -16.34 -5.52
CA PHE A 204 -3.74 -16.31 -5.05
C PHE A 204 -2.73 -16.21 -6.21
N LEU A 205 -2.92 -17.01 -7.26
CA LEU A 205 -2.02 -17.01 -8.41
C LEU A 205 -2.09 -15.68 -9.17
N ILE A 206 -3.29 -15.14 -9.40
CA ILE A 206 -3.47 -13.84 -10.06
C ILE A 206 -2.82 -12.72 -9.23
N SER A 207 -3.08 -12.70 -7.93
CA SER A 207 -2.52 -11.70 -7.01
C SER A 207 -1.00 -11.80 -6.94
N LEU A 208 -0.44 -13.00 -6.87
CA LEU A 208 1.00 -13.24 -6.84
C LEU A 208 1.67 -12.72 -8.12
N CYS A 209 1.16 -13.12 -9.29
CA CYS A 209 1.71 -12.66 -10.57
C CYS A 209 1.64 -11.12 -10.69
N PHE A 210 0.51 -10.53 -10.29
CA PHE A 210 0.33 -9.09 -10.35
C PHE A 210 1.28 -8.35 -9.41
N MET A 211 1.43 -8.79 -8.16
CA MET A 211 2.35 -8.20 -7.19
C MET A 211 3.82 -8.36 -7.61
N MET A 212 4.19 -9.48 -8.22
CA MET A 212 5.52 -9.65 -8.82
C MET A 212 5.75 -8.64 -9.95
N CYS A 213 4.80 -8.49 -10.87
CA CYS A 213 4.90 -7.49 -11.96
C CYS A 213 5.05 -6.07 -11.40
N ARG A 214 4.26 -5.72 -10.39
CA ARG A 214 4.36 -4.43 -9.69
C ARG A 214 5.74 -4.21 -9.07
N GLY A 215 6.26 -5.20 -8.37
CA GLY A 215 7.58 -5.13 -7.73
C GLY A 215 8.70 -4.95 -8.74
N PHE A 216 8.69 -5.72 -9.83
CA PHE A 216 9.67 -5.58 -10.91
C PHE A 216 9.59 -4.21 -11.58
N TYR A 217 8.38 -3.74 -11.89
CA TYR A 217 8.20 -2.40 -12.47
C TYR A 217 8.76 -1.31 -11.57
N SER A 218 8.40 -1.32 -10.29
CA SER A 218 8.83 -0.29 -9.33
C SER A 218 10.35 -0.17 -9.20
N ILE A 219 11.06 -1.30 -9.25
CA ILE A 219 12.53 -1.30 -9.20
C ILE A 219 13.11 -0.89 -10.55
N THR A 220 12.60 -1.46 -11.64
CA THR A 220 13.13 -1.23 -12.99
C THR A 220 12.91 0.20 -13.44
N ASP A 221 11.77 0.81 -13.10
CA ASP A 221 11.45 2.20 -13.46
C ASP A 221 12.48 3.18 -12.91
N GLN A 222 12.91 3.02 -11.66
CA GLN A 222 13.96 3.85 -11.06
C GLN A 222 15.30 3.72 -11.79
N TYR A 223 15.73 2.49 -12.09
CA TYR A 223 16.95 2.24 -12.83
C TYR A 223 16.87 2.79 -14.26
N PHE A 224 15.72 2.63 -14.91
CA PHE A 224 15.49 3.13 -16.25
C PHE A 224 15.60 4.66 -16.31
N MET A 225 14.96 5.36 -15.36
CA MET A 225 14.99 6.83 -15.28
C MET A 225 16.42 7.37 -15.07
N VAL A 226 17.23 6.66 -14.28
CA VAL A 226 18.62 7.07 -13.99
C VAL A 226 19.58 6.69 -15.11
N SER A 227 19.52 5.42 -15.57
CA SER A 227 20.61 4.84 -16.38
C SER A 227 20.36 4.91 -17.89
N VAL A 228 19.09 4.92 -18.31
CA VAL A 228 18.74 4.90 -19.74
C VAL A 228 18.21 6.26 -20.20
N ALA A 229 17.27 6.82 -19.46
CA ALA A 229 16.61 8.05 -19.84
C ALA A 229 17.38 9.31 -19.41
N ASP A 230 18.29 9.22 -18.44
CA ASP A 230 19.01 10.36 -17.83
C ASP A 230 18.05 11.48 -17.36
N LYS A 231 16.94 11.09 -16.72
CA LYS A 231 15.82 11.98 -16.36
C LYS A 231 15.48 11.92 -14.87
N TYR A 232 16.48 11.70 -14.02
CA TYR A 232 16.25 11.59 -12.58
C TYR A 232 15.56 12.84 -11.98
N SER A 233 15.80 14.03 -12.56
CA SER A 233 15.13 15.27 -12.16
C SER A 233 13.60 15.23 -12.32
N LEU A 234 13.08 14.37 -13.18
CA LEU A 234 11.63 14.22 -13.38
C LEU A 234 10.98 13.24 -12.40
N PHE A 235 11.75 12.57 -11.55
CA PHE A 235 11.23 11.49 -10.68
C PHE A 235 10.05 11.94 -9.81
N ILE A 236 10.16 13.11 -9.16
CA ILE A 236 9.07 13.65 -8.32
C ILE A 236 7.85 13.96 -9.18
N SER A 237 8.04 14.65 -10.31
CA SER A 237 6.94 15.01 -11.21
C SER A 237 6.22 13.76 -11.75
N MET A 238 6.97 12.69 -12.08
CA MET A 238 6.39 11.43 -12.55
C MET A 238 5.62 10.69 -11.44
N THR A 239 6.09 10.74 -10.20
CA THR A 239 5.35 10.17 -9.07
C THR A 239 4.01 10.89 -8.85
N ILE A 240 3.98 12.20 -9.01
CA ILE A 240 2.72 12.97 -8.94
C ILE A 240 1.79 12.61 -10.10
N VAL A 241 2.32 12.51 -11.32
CA VAL A 241 1.58 12.07 -12.51
C VAL A 241 1.00 10.68 -12.32
N SER A 242 1.76 9.76 -11.73
CA SER A 242 1.30 8.41 -11.39
C SER A 242 0.11 8.43 -10.44
N GLY A 243 0.21 9.16 -9.32
CA GLY A 243 -0.88 9.27 -8.35
C GLY A 243 -2.14 9.90 -8.92
N ILE A 244 -2.01 10.94 -9.77
CA ILE A 244 -3.15 11.55 -10.47
C ILE A 244 -3.77 10.54 -11.44
N SER A 245 -2.98 9.77 -12.17
CA SER A 245 -3.45 8.77 -13.13
C SER A 245 -4.24 7.64 -12.43
N GLU A 246 -3.75 7.15 -11.29
CA GLU A 246 -4.46 6.18 -10.44
C GLU A 246 -5.76 6.77 -9.89
N PHE A 247 -5.72 8.01 -9.40
CA PHE A 247 -6.89 8.74 -8.91
C PHE A 247 -7.98 8.84 -9.99
N MET A 248 -7.61 9.20 -11.22
CA MET A 248 -8.56 9.27 -12.35
C MET A 248 -9.05 7.90 -12.80
N GLY A 249 -8.25 6.84 -12.66
CA GLY A 249 -8.63 5.47 -12.97
C GLY A 249 -9.68 4.91 -12.02
N THR A 250 -9.65 5.31 -10.76
CA THR A 250 -10.54 4.76 -9.71
C THR A 250 -12.04 4.98 -9.99
N PRO A 251 -12.54 6.18 -10.36
CA PRO A 251 -13.95 6.38 -10.73
C PRO A 251 -14.37 5.55 -11.94
N ILE A 252 -13.48 5.38 -12.91
CA ILE A 252 -13.74 4.58 -14.11
C ILE A 252 -13.86 3.10 -13.74
N ASN A 253 -12.99 2.59 -12.86
CA ASN A 253 -13.09 1.24 -12.32
C ASN A 253 -14.43 1.01 -11.62
N TYR A 254 -14.87 1.95 -10.78
CA TYR A 254 -16.17 1.86 -10.12
C TYR A 254 -17.33 1.81 -11.11
N MET A 255 -17.31 2.65 -12.16
CA MET A 255 -18.32 2.65 -13.23
C MET A 255 -18.32 1.33 -14.01
N LEU A 256 -17.14 0.78 -14.32
CA LEU A 256 -16.99 -0.50 -15.01
C LEU A 256 -17.55 -1.64 -14.17
N ILE A 257 -17.28 -1.69 -12.87
CA ILE A 257 -17.85 -2.70 -11.97
C ILE A 257 -19.36 -2.62 -11.94
N LYS A 258 -19.91 -1.42 -11.81
CA LYS A 258 -21.38 -1.21 -11.76
C LYS A 258 -22.08 -1.66 -13.03
N LYS A 259 -21.46 -1.49 -14.19
CA LYS A 259 -22.07 -1.77 -15.50
C LYS A 259 -21.78 -3.19 -16.01
N PHE A 260 -20.56 -3.69 -15.80
CA PHE A 260 -20.09 -4.92 -16.44
C PHE A 260 -19.56 -5.98 -15.45
N GLY A 261 -19.60 -5.69 -14.14
CA GLY A 261 -19.10 -6.57 -13.09
C GLY A 261 -17.60 -6.41 -12.81
N LYS A 262 -17.11 -7.02 -11.70
CA LYS A 262 -15.76 -6.80 -11.18
C LYS A 262 -14.63 -7.14 -12.16
N GLN A 263 -14.79 -8.18 -12.97
CA GLN A 263 -13.77 -8.62 -13.93
C GLN A 263 -13.48 -7.61 -15.05
N SER A 264 -14.41 -6.69 -15.31
CA SER A 264 -14.28 -5.70 -16.39
C SER A 264 -13.10 -4.74 -16.18
N CYS A 265 -12.80 -4.37 -14.92
CA CYS A 265 -11.68 -3.49 -14.60
C CYS A 265 -10.35 -4.07 -15.11
N GLY A 266 -10.04 -5.30 -14.73
CA GLY A 266 -8.81 -5.97 -15.16
C GLY A 266 -8.76 -6.23 -16.67
N LYS A 267 -9.89 -6.62 -17.29
CA LYS A 267 -9.94 -6.94 -18.72
C LYS A 267 -9.84 -5.71 -19.63
N ILE A 268 -10.39 -4.56 -19.22
CA ILE A 268 -10.43 -3.35 -20.04
C ILE A 268 -9.20 -2.49 -19.79
N LEU A 269 -8.82 -2.26 -18.53
CA LEU A 269 -7.69 -1.40 -18.22
C LEU A 269 -6.34 -2.14 -18.19
N GLY A 270 -6.30 -3.43 -17.87
CA GLY A 270 -5.05 -4.20 -17.85
C GLY A 270 -4.25 -4.14 -19.15
N PRO A 271 -4.84 -4.25 -20.35
CA PRO A 271 -4.11 -4.08 -21.61
C PRO A 271 -3.43 -2.71 -21.75
N LEU A 272 -4.02 -1.65 -21.21
CA LEU A 272 -3.42 -0.31 -21.25
C LEU A 272 -2.12 -0.22 -20.43
N MET A 273 -2.04 -0.96 -19.32
CA MET A 273 -0.79 -1.11 -18.56
C MET A 273 0.33 -1.70 -19.43
N VAL A 274 0.01 -2.75 -20.21
CA VAL A 274 0.97 -3.39 -21.13
C VAL A 274 1.40 -2.43 -22.24
N VAL A 275 0.46 -1.65 -22.78
CA VAL A 275 0.75 -0.62 -23.78
C VAL A 275 1.70 0.43 -23.21
N GLY A 276 1.51 0.89 -21.97
CA GLY A 276 2.41 1.80 -21.29
C GLY A 276 3.85 1.27 -21.21
N LEU A 277 4.02 0.02 -20.80
CA LEU A 277 5.35 -0.64 -20.77
C LEU A 277 5.97 -0.77 -22.17
N PHE A 278 5.16 -1.09 -23.17
CA PHE A 278 5.64 -1.19 -24.55
C PHE A 278 6.12 0.16 -25.10
N ILE A 279 5.41 1.26 -24.83
CA ILE A 279 5.81 2.62 -25.21
C ILE A 279 7.16 2.98 -24.59
N THR A 280 7.42 2.60 -23.34
CA THR A 280 8.70 2.87 -22.67
C THR A 280 9.88 2.23 -23.40
N SER A 281 9.70 1.08 -24.05
CA SER A 281 10.77 0.34 -24.75
C SER A 281 11.34 1.08 -25.96
N PHE A 282 10.69 2.12 -26.47
CA PHE A 282 11.20 2.94 -27.58
C PHE A 282 12.25 3.98 -27.14
N ILE A 283 12.48 4.17 -25.84
CA ILE A 283 13.50 5.09 -25.36
C ILE A 283 14.86 4.41 -25.40
N THR A 284 15.80 5.08 -26.06
CA THR A 284 17.20 4.68 -26.12
C THR A 284 18.07 5.83 -25.60
N PRO A 285 19.34 5.59 -25.19
CA PRO A 285 20.25 6.65 -24.76
C PRO A 285 20.45 7.75 -25.81
N ASN A 286 20.23 7.44 -27.09
CA ASN A 286 20.36 8.39 -28.20
C ASN A 286 19.06 9.15 -28.51
N THR A 287 17.96 8.88 -27.80
CA THR A 287 16.69 9.57 -28.05
C THR A 287 16.77 11.03 -27.62
N PRO A 288 16.35 12.01 -28.48
CA PRO A 288 16.36 13.41 -28.10
C PRO A 288 15.62 13.68 -26.78
N SER A 289 16.19 14.54 -25.94
CA SER A 289 15.71 14.79 -24.57
C SER A 289 14.22 15.15 -24.50
N ILE A 290 13.71 15.96 -25.43
CA ILE A 290 12.28 16.33 -25.44
C ILE A 290 11.40 15.13 -25.78
N ILE A 291 11.80 14.34 -26.78
CA ILE A 291 11.06 13.16 -27.23
C ILE A 291 11.01 12.10 -26.08
N SER A 292 12.15 11.86 -25.43
CA SER A 292 12.20 10.92 -24.30
C SER A 292 11.29 11.36 -23.15
N THR A 293 11.25 12.65 -22.82
CA THR A 293 10.34 13.20 -21.80
C THR A 293 8.87 12.99 -22.17
N ILE A 294 8.49 13.26 -23.40
CA ILE A 294 7.10 13.05 -23.87
C ILE A 294 6.72 11.57 -23.79
N ILE A 295 7.59 10.66 -24.23
CA ILE A 295 7.37 9.24 -24.18
C ILE A 295 7.23 8.77 -22.73
N ILE A 296 8.09 9.23 -21.81
CA ILE A 296 8.01 8.90 -20.37
C ILE A 296 6.66 9.32 -19.78
N VAL A 297 6.22 10.55 -20.04
CA VAL A 297 4.94 11.06 -19.53
C VAL A 297 3.77 10.22 -20.05
N ILE A 298 3.71 9.97 -21.34
CA ILE A 298 2.63 9.20 -21.96
C ILE A 298 2.64 7.75 -21.44
N SER A 299 3.80 7.11 -21.40
CA SER A 299 3.93 5.73 -20.90
C SER A 299 3.55 5.62 -19.43
N SER A 300 3.96 6.57 -18.59
CA SER A 300 3.60 6.62 -17.18
C SER A 300 2.09 6.78 -16.96
N ILE A 301 1.45 7.67 -17.71
CA ILE A 301 -0.02 7.82 -17.66
C ILE A 301 -0.72 6.53 -18.07
N CYS A 302 -0.33 5.95 -19.22
CA CYS A 302 -0.93 4.71 -19.71
C CYS A 302 -0.72 3.55 -18.72
N TYR A 303 0.49 3.41 -18.16
CA TYR A 303 0.81 2.37 -17.21
C TYR A 303 0.00 2.51 -15.92
N ASN A 304 0.05 3.65 -15.24
CA ASN A 304 -0.57 3.83 -13.93
C ASN A 304 -2.11 3.85 -14.02
N PHE A 305 -2.65 4.46 -15.05
CA PHE A 305 -4.08 4.40 -15.33
C PHE A 305 -4.53 2.97 -15.62
N GLY A 306 -3.79 2.24 -16.45
CA GLY A 306 -4.04 0.84 -16.76
C GLY A 306 -3.85 -0.09 -15.55
N PHE A 307 -2.85 0.19 -14.71
CA PHE A 307 -2.56 -0.54 -13.47
C PHE A 307 -3.71 -0.47 -12.47
N SER A 308 -4.40 0.66 -12.37
CA SER A 308 -5.53 0.84 -11.44
C SER A 308 -6.63 -0.21 -11.62
N GLY A 309 -6.82 -0.74 -12.83
CA GLY A 309 -7.86 -1.73 -13.14
C GLY A 309 -7.64 -3.10 -12.48
N PRO A 310 -6.55 -3.80 -12.79
CA PRO A 310 -6.21 -5.07 -12.14
C PRO A 310 -6.04 -4.95 -10.63
N ASP A 311 -5.46 -3.87 -10.12
CA ASP A 311 -5.27 -3.63 -8.69
C ASP A 311 -6.63 -3.53 -7.97
N PHE A 312 -7.52 -2.70 -8.48
CA PHE A 312 -8.87 -2.56 -7.95
C PHE A 312 -9.69 -3.85 -8.05
N PHE A 313 -9.51 -4.63 -9.12
CA PHE A 313 -10.13 -5.94 -9.28
C PHE A 313 -9.70 -6.92 -8.20
N ILE A 314 -8.39 -7.04 -7.95
CA ILE A 314 -7.82 -8.00 -6.98
C ILE A 314 -8.37 -7.74 -5.58
N VAL A 315 -8.38 -6.48 -5.14
CA VAL A 315 -8.87 -6.13 -3.80
C VAL A 315 -10.39 -6.33 -3.69
N ASN A 316 -11.13 -6.02 -4.75
CA ASN A 316 -12.60 -6.19 -4.76
C ASN A 316 -13.06 -7.65 -4.79
N ILE A 317 -12.27 -8.58 -5.34
CA ILE A 317 -12.64 -10.00 -5.40
C ILE A 317 -12.27 -10.77 -4.14
N GLN A 318 -11.37 -10.23 -3.32
CA GLN A 318 -10.91 -10.90 -2.08
C GLN A 318 -12.07 -11.29 -1.14
N PRO A 319 -13.02 -10.40 -0.79
CA PRO A 319 -14.16 -10.77 0.04
C PRO A 319 -15.07 -11.81 -0.60
N ASP A 320 -15.21 -11.81 -1.94
CA ASP A 320 -16.03 -12.78 -2.65
C ASP A 320 -15.42 -14.19 -2.57
N VAL A 321 -14.11 -14.30 -2.59
CA VAL A 321 -13.39 -15.59 -2.42
C VAL A 321 -13.62 -16.14 -1.01
N THR A 322 -13.65 -15.28 0.01
CA THR A 322 -13.97 -15.65 1.39
C THR A 322 -15.43 -16.13 1.51
N ASP A 323 -16.37 -15.43 0.89
CA ASP A 323 -17.78 -15.82 0.88
C ASP A 323 -17.98 -17.18 0.17
N VAL A 324 -17.25 -17.46 -0.93
CA VAL A 324 -17.27 -18.77 -1.61
C VAL A 324 -16.68 -19.87 -0.70
N ASP A 325 -15.61 -19.59 0.06
CA ASP A 325 -15.06 -20.57 1.01
C ASP A 325 -16.05 -20.89 2.12
N GLU A 326 -16.72 -19.88 2.66
CA GLU A 326 -17.80 -20.05 3.66
C GLU A 326 -18.95 -20.92 3.13
N MET A 327 -19.38 -20.69 1.86
CA MET A 327 -20.44 -21.50 1.24
C MET A 327 -20.04 -22.97 1.07
N ILE A 328 -18.78 -23.27 0.80
CA ILE A 328 -18.28 -24.64 0.58
C ILE A 328 -18.01 -25.35 1.91
N THR A 329 -17.49 -24.66 2.91
CA THR A 329 -16.97 -25.25 4.15
C THR A 329 -17.89 -25.07 5.37
N GLY A 330 -18.83 -24.10 5.28
CA GLY A 330 -19.66 -23.69 6.43
C GLY A 330 -18.91 -22.91 7.51
N GLU A 331 -17.60 -22.64 7.32
CA GLU A 331 -16.76 -21.87 8.23
C GLU A 331 -16.26 -20.61 7.53
N ARG A 332 -16.49 -19.45 8.16
CA ARG A 332 -15.94 -18.18 7.64
C ARG A 332 -14.47 -18.03 8.06
N ARG A 333 -13.59 -17.98 7.07
CA ARG A 333 -12.14 -17.82 7.24
C ARG A 333 -11.70 -16.56 6.52
N GLU A 334 -11.49 -15.48 7.26
CA GLU A 334 -11.08 -14.17 6.76
C GLU A 334 -9.56 -14.01 6.68
#